data_738937581f5294ac59640882c1002887
#
_entry.id   738937581f5294ac59640882c1002887
#
_cell.length_a   1.000
_cell.length_b   1.000
_cell.length_c   1.000
_cell.angle_alpha   90.00
_cell.angle_beta   90.00
_cell.angle_gamma   90.00
#
_symmetry.space_group_name_H-M   'P 1'
#
loop_
_entity.id
_entity.type
_entity.pdbx_description
1 polymer ?
#
loop_
_entity_poly.entity_id
_entity_poly.type
_entity_poly.pdbx_seq_one_letter_code
_entity_poly.pdbx_strand_id
1 'polypeptide(L)'
;MNLLDKFYSSFMQEIVSRQLANEDGETQEQAFTRYVLDLLSEAGETENAAVAFDEKALGTSKQHKINGFAISDNYETIDLFISLYEVEEQVYTVQKSEVTRAATRITNFFRKAVYDDYVNEVAESSEIFEFAHTLANYGELKDNLIRVNVSILTNGEYKGDIPDNAEICGYKIFYRVVDIKYIYQISEESHVPIEIE
;
A
#
# COMPACT_ATOMS: atom_id res chain seq x y z
N MET A 1 -19.56 4.03 -22.88
CA MET A 1 -18.72 3.51 -21.77
C MET A 1 -17.36 3.14 -22.38
N ASN A 2 -16.31 3.80 -21.93
CA ASN A 2 -14.95 3.50 -22.42
C ASN A 2 -14.40 2.21 -21.75
N LEU A 3 -13.22 1.74 -22.15
CA LEU A 3 -12.63 0.50 -21.64
C LEU A 3 -12.29 0.61 -20.14
N LEU A 4 -11.83 1.76 -19.69
CA LEU A 4 -11.53 1.99 -18.27
C LEU A 4 -12.79 1.93 -17.41
N ASP A 5 -13.90 2.49 -17.87
CA ASP A 5 -15.17 2.43 -17.13
C ASP A 5 -15.69 1.00 -16.96
N LYS A 6 -15.54 0.18 -18.03
CA LYS A 6 -15.90 -1.24 -17.97
C LYS A 6 -15.01 -2.00 -17.01
N PHE A 7 -13.71 -1.75 -17.07
CA PHE A 7 -12.75 -2.34 -16.14
C PHE A 7 -13.09 -1.95 -14.71
N TYR A 8 -13.32 -0.66 -14.45
CA TYR A 8 -13.65 -0.15 -13.12
C TYR A 8 -14.86 -0.86 -12.52
N SER A 9 -15.94 -0.99 -13.28
CA SER A 9 -17.16 -1.68 -12.81
C SER A 9 -16.87 -3.14 -12.43
N SER A 10 -16.13 -3.87 -13.27
CA SER A 10 -15.75 -5.26 -12.98
C SER A 10 -14.78 -5.37 -11.81
N PHE A 11 -13.85 -4.45 -11.70
CA PHE A 11 -12.88 -4.37 -10.62
C PHE A 11 -13.57 -4.13 -9.26
N MET A 12 -14.52 -3.19 -9.20
CA MET A 12 -15.28 -2.92 -7.98
C MET A 12 -16.15 -4.11 -7.55
N GLN A 13 -16.74 -4.83 -8.52
CA GLN A 13 -17.47 -6.06 -8.23
C GLN A 13 -16.56 -7.17 -7.67
N GLU A 14 -15.36 -7.31 -8.22
CA GLU A 14 -14.38 -8.28 -7.73
C GLU A 14 -13.95 -7.98 -6.30
N ILE A 15 -13.75 -6.71 -5.94
CA ILE A 15 -13.44 -6.32 -4.55
C ILE A 15 -14.54 -6.75 -3.59
N VAL A 16 -15.80 -6.49 -3.94
CA VAL A 16 -16.94 -6.89 -3.11
C VAL A 16 -17.01 -8.42 -2.98
N SER A 17 -16.80 -9.15 -4.08
CA SER A 17 -16.80 -10.62 -4.07
C SER A 17 -15.70 -11.18 -3.17
N ARG A 18 -14.49 -10.61 -3.24
CA ARG A 18 -13.36 -11.01 -2.39
C ARG A 18 -13.62 -10.70 -0.92
N GLN A 19 -14.18 -9.54 -0.62
CA GLN A 19 -14.58 -9.19 0.75
C GLN A 19 -15.58 -10.20 1.32
N LEU A 20 -16.62 -10.54 0.57
CA LEU A 20 -17.66 -11.47 1.01
C LEU A 20 -17.16 -12.91 1.16
N ALA A 21 -16.15 -13.30 0.40
CA ALA A 21 -15.52 -14.62 0.49
C ALA A 21 -14.55 -14.74 1.68
N ASN A 22 -14.16 -13.63 2.29
CA ASN A 22 -13.26 -13.63 3.44
C ASN A 22 -14.04 -13.83 4.74
N GLU A 23 -13.83 -14.96 5.41
CA GLU A 23 -14.50 -15.32 6.65
C GLU A 23 -14.05 -14.50 7.87
N ASP A 24 -12.91 -13.82 7.77
CA ASP A 24 -12.30 -13.05 8.87
C ASP A 24 -12.89 -11.63 9.03
N GLY A 25 -13.87 -11.25 8.20
CA GLY A 25 -14.55 -9.96 8.31
C GLY A 25 -13.75 -8.77 7.78
N GLU A 26 -13.01 -9.00 6.71
CA GLU A 26 -12.20 -7.98 6.03
C GLU A 26 -13.06 -6.80 5.53
N THR A 27 -12.53 -5.57 5.61
CA THR A 27 -13.17 -4.39 5.02
C THR A 27 -12.98 -4.37 3.50
N GLN A 28 -13.80 -3.59 2.77
CA GLN A 28 -13.60 -3.42 1.33
C GLN A 28 -12.25 -2.77 1.01
N GLU A 29 -11.79 -1.81 1.82
CA GLU A 29 -10.46 -1.21 1.66
C GLU A 29 -9.33 -2.24 1.77
N GLN A 30 -9.43 -3.17 2.71
CA GLN A 30 -8.45 -4.26 2.85
C GLN A 30 -8.53 -5.28 1.71
N ALA A 31 -9.74 -5.63 1.27
CA ALA A 31 -9.94 -6.48 0.09
C ALA A 31 -9.37 -5.83 -1.18
N PHE A 32 -9.58 -4.53 -1.36
CA PHE A 32 -8.94 -3.73 -2.40
C PHE A 32 -7.41 -3.79 -2.30
N THR A 33 -6.87 -3.53 -1.12
CA THR A 33 -5.42 -3.57 -0.89
C THR A 33 -4.85 -4.93 -1.26
N ARG A 34 -5.45 -6.02 -0.78
CA ARG A 34 -5.02 -7.38 -1.08
C ARG A 34 -5.03 -7.67 -2.58
N TYR A 35 -6.10 -7.29 -3.27
CA TYR A 35 -6.21 -7.50 -4.71
C TYR A 35 -5.14 -6.74 -5.49
N VAL A 36 -4.89 -5.49 -5.16
CA VAL A 36 -3.83 -4.70 -5.82
C VAL A 36 -2.45 -5.26 -5.52
N LEU A 37 -2.19 -5.72 -4.29
CA LEU A 37 -0.91 -6.36 -3.96
C LEU A 37 -0.69 -7.66 -4.73
N ASP A 38 -1.75 -8.46 -4.95
CA ASP A 38 -1.68 -9.65 -5.80
C ASP A 38 -1.29 -9.28 -7.23
N LEU A 39 -1.92 -8.25 -7.81
CA LEU A 39 -1.60 -7.77 -9.17
C LEU A 39 -0.17 -7.23 -9.28
N LEU A 40 0.29 -6.46 -8.31
CA LEU A 40 1.68 -5.97 -8.27
C LEU A 40 2.69 -7.10 -8.13
N SER A 41 2.36 -8.13 -7.35
CA SER A 41 3.19 -9.32 -7.21
C SER A 41 3.25 -10.13 -8.49
N GLU A 42 2.12 -10.35 -9.16
CA GLU A 42 2.06 -11.00 -10.49
C GLU A 42 2.84 -10.24 -11.56
N ALA A 43 2.83 -8.91 -11.49
CA ALA A 43 3.63 -8.04 -12.36
C ALA A 43 5.14 -7.99 -11.99
N GLY A 44 5.55 -8.66 -10.91
CA GLY A 44 6.94 -8.66 -10.44
C GLY A 44 7.41 -7.36 -9.81
N GLU A 45 6.47 -6.50 -9.37
CA GLU A 45 6.79 -5.19 -8.81
C GLU A 45 6.94 -5.20 -7.28
N THR A 46 6.49 -6.23 -6.62
CA THR A 46 6.69 -6.48 -5.20
C THR A 46 6.81 -7.97 -4.93
N GLU A 47 7.47 -8.33 -3.85
CA GLU A 47 7.64 -9.71 -3.41
C GLU A 47 7.25 -9.84 -1.95
N ASN A 48 6.57 -10.93 -1.61
CA ASN A 48 6.18 -11.24 -0.23
C ASN A 48 5.35 -10.14 0.46
N ALA A 49 4.54 -9.40 -0.31
CA ALA A 49 3.68 -8.37 0.23
C ALA A 49 2.58 -8.98 1.11
N ALA A 50 2.36 -8.36 2.26
CA ALA A 50 1.33 -8.74 3.21
C ALA A 50 0.39 -7.57 3.48
N VAL A 51 -0.90 -7.86 3.58
CA VAL A 51 -1.89 -6.90 4.09
C VAL A 51 -1.77 -6.87 5.60
N ALA A 52 -1.57 -5.68 6.15
CA ALA A 52 -1.58 -5.44 7.58
C ALA A 52 -2.07 -4.02 7.82
N PHE A 53 -3.24 -3.89 8.40
CA PHE A 53 -3.86 -2.60 8.64
C PHE A 53 -3.52 -2.08 10.03
N ASP A 54 -3.09 -0.82 10.09
CA ASP A 54 -2.97 -0.08 11.33
C ASP A 54 -3.25 1.40 11.11
N GLU A 55 -4.05 1.98 11.98
CA GLU A 55 -4.42 3.38 11.91
C GLU A 55 -4.51 3.98 13.31
N LYS A 56 -3.87 5.11 13.52
CA LYS A 56 -3.99 5.86 14.76
C LYS A 56 -4.88 7.09 14.56
N ALA A 57 -5.74 7.31 15.54
CA ALA A 57 -6.85 8.26 15.51
C ALA A 57 -6.53 9.65 14.96
N LEU A 58 -7.54 10.19 14.34
CA LEU A 58 -7.61 11.49 13.69
C LEU A 58 -7.36 12.66 14.66
N GLY A 59 -6.82 13.74 14.15
CA GLY A 59 -6.77 15.03 14.84
C GLY A 59 -5.41 15.41 15.45
N THR A 60 -4.38 14.61 15.26
CA THR A 60 -3.01 14.94 15.67
C THR A 60 -2.06 14.99 14.48
N SER A 61 -1.02 15.83 14.56
CA SER A 61 0.06 15.86 13.57
C SER A 61 0.85 14.55 13.46
N LYS A 62 0.62 13.62 14.39
CA LYS A 62 1.27 12.31 14.47
C LYS A 62 0.38 11.16 14.01
N GLN A 63 -0.77 11.44 13.44
CA GLN A 63 -1.64 10.39 12.91
C GLN A 63 -0.89 9.57 11.85
N HIS A 64 -1.11 8.26 11.86
CA HIS A 64 -0.50 7.36 10.89
C HIS A 64 -1.52 6.35 10.35
N LYS A 65 -1.20 5.81 9.19
CA LYS A 65 -1.94 4.71 8.57
C LYS A 65 -1.00 3.89 7.70
N ILE A 66 -1.21 2.59 7.71
CA ILE A 66 -0.60 1.61 6.80
C ILE A 66 -1.64 0.56 6.44
N ASN A 67 -1.59 0.04 5.22
CA ASN A 67 -2.48 -1.02 4.75
C ASN A 67 -1.74 -2.31 4.37
N GLY A 68 -0.44 -2.23 4.15
CA GLY A 68 0.37 -3.38 3.81
C GLY A 68 1.86 -3.05 3.76
N PHE A 69 2.67 -4.08 3.69
CA PHE A 69 4.13 -3.96 3.63
C PHE A 69 4.75 -5.15 2.91
N ALA A 70 5.99 -4.99 2.48
CA ALA A 70 6.87 -6.06 2.03
C ALA A 70 8.31 -5.77 2.46
N ILE A 71 9.06 -6.81 2.77
CA ILE A 71 10.49 -6.73 3.06
C ILE A 71 11.21 -7.64 2.06
N SER A 72 12.21 -7.10 1.35
CA SER A 72 13.01 -7.91 0.44
C SER A 72 13.84 -8.96 1.20
N ASP A 73 14.12 -10.10 0.56
CA ASP A 73 14.84 -11.22 1.18
C ASP A 73 16.24 -10.84 1.68
N ASN A 74 16.87 -9.85 1.03
CA ASN A 74 18.19 -9.33 1.42
C ASN A 74 18.15 -8.16 2.41
N TYR A 75 16.95 -7.77 2.86
CA TYR A 75 16.71 -6.64 3.77
C TYR A 75 17.15 -5.26 3.27
N GLU A 76 17.40 -5.10 1.97
CA GLU A 76 17.83 -3.83 1.38
C GLU A 76 16.67 -2.88 1.08
N THR A 77 15.46 -3.42 0.91
CA THR A 77 14.28 -2.66 0.53
C THR A 77 13.08 -3.02 1.39
N ILE A 78 12.34 -1.99 1.80
CA ILE A 78 11.01 -2.12 2.37
C ILE A 78 10.01 -1.44 1.42
N ASP A 79 8.91 -2.13 1.12
CA ASP A 79 7.76 -1.55 0.46
C ASP A 79 6.66 -1.31 1.49
N LEU A 80 6.11 -0.09 1.52
CA LEU A 80 5.00 0.31 2.36
C LEU A 80 3.81 0.68 1.48
N PHE A 81 2.62 0.22 1.85
CA PHE A 81 1.39 0.44 1.10
C PHE A 81 0.34 1.15 1.95
N ILE A 82 -0.21 2.21 1.42
CA ILE A 82 -1.37 2.91 1.98
C ILE A 82 -2.45 3.04 0.93
N SER A 83 -3.69 2.75 1.31
CA SER A 83 -4.83 2.76 0.40
C SER A 83 -5.72 4.00 0.61
N LEU A 84 -6.10 4.61 -0.51
CA LEU A 84 -7.16 5.61 -0.65
C LEU A 84 -8.28 4.95 -1.45
N TYR A 85 -9.25 4.38 -0.74
CA TYR A 85 -10.35 3.62 -1.33
C TYR A 85 -11.69 4.29 -1.06
N GLU A 86 -12.46 4.53 -2.13
CA GLU A 86 -13.81 5.09 -2.04
C GLU A 86 -14.81 4.17 -2.76
N VAL A 87 -16.01 4.10 -2.21
CA VAL A 87 -17.12 3.35 -2.81
C VAL A 87 -17.85 4.28 -3.77
N GLU A 88 -17.40 4.32 -5.02
CA GLU A 88 -17.97 5.15 -6.08
C GLU A 88 -18.47 4.27 -7.23
N GLU A 89 -19.54 4.69 -7.88
CA GLU A 89 -20.12 3.96 -9.04
C GLU A 89 -19.31 4.15 -10.31
N GLN A 90 -18.52 5.22 -10.39
CA GLN A 90 -17.74 5.61 -11.56
C GLN A 90 -16.33 6.02 -11.16
N VAL A 91 -15.41 5.99 -12.13
CA VAL A 91 -14.06 6.50 -11.93
C VAL A 91 -14.13 7.94 -11.43
N TYR A 92 -13.49 8.21 -10.30
CA TYR A 92 -13.42 9.53 -9.66
C TYR A 92 -11.99 10.05 -9.66
N THR A 93 -11.84 11.35 -9.45
CA THR A 93 -10.52 12.01 -9.39
C THR A 93 -10.07 12.15 -7.95
N VAL A 94 -8.90 11.62 -7.63
CA VAL A 94 -8.24 11.79 -6.33
C VAL A 94 -7.57 13.15 -6.27
N GLN A 95 -7.78 13.88 -5.18
CA GLN A 95 -7.20 15.20 -5.00
C GLN A 95 -5.73 15.14 -4.53
N LYS A 96 -4.92 16.11 -4.94
CA LYS A 96 -3.52 16.21 -4.52
C LYS A 96 -3.37 16.23 -2.99
N SER A 97 -4.28 16.88 -2.29
CA SER A 97 -4.30 16.96 -0.82
C SER A 97 -4.48 15.58 -0.16
N GLU A 98 -5.25 14.68 -0.78
CA GLU A 98 -5.45 13.32 -0.27
C GLU A 98 -4.17 12.49 -0.42
N VAL A 99 -3.51 12.58 -1.58
CA VAL A 99 -2.23 11.91 -1.84
C VAL A 99 -1.14 12.43 -0.89
N THR A 100 -1.05 13.75 -0.70
CA THR A 100 -0.10 14.36 0.25
C THR A 100 -0.36 13.89 1.68
N ARG A 101 -1.63 13.83 2.08
CA ARG A 101 -2.00 13.33 3.41
C ARG A 101 -1.65 11.86 3.59
N ALA A 102 -1.92 11.03 2.59
CA ALA A 102 -1.55 9.61 2.61
C ALA A 102 -0.04 9.43 2.74
N ALA A 103 0.75 10.17 1.97
CA ALA A 103 2.22 10.15 2.07
C ALA A 103 2.69 10.53 3.48
N THR A 104 2.12 11.57 4.07
CA THR A 104 2.44 12.00 5.44
C THR A 104 2.09 10.93 6.47
N ARG A 105 0.91 10.33 6.37
CA ARG A 105 0.43 9.32 7.33
C ARG A 105 1.30 8.06 7.33
N ILE A 106 1.65 7.54 6.17
CA ILE A 106 2.49 6.33 6.09
C ILE A 106 3.94 6.62 6.48
N THR A 107 4.45 7.80 6.18
CA THR A 107 5.78 8.26 6.63
C THR A 107 5.82 8.41 8.15
N ASN A 108 4.76 8.90 8.77
CA ASN A 108 4.62 8.97 10.23
C ASN A 108 4.63 7.57 10.86
N PHE A 109 3.95 6.59 10.23
CA PHE A 109 4.01 5.20 10.69
C PHE A 109 5.46 4.70 10.70
N PHE A 110 6.17 4.84 9.58
CA PHE A 110 7.56 4.37 9.47
C PHE A 110 8.48 5.03 10.50
N ARG A 111 8.41 6.36 10.63
CA ARG A 111 9.20 7.10 11.65
C ARG A 111 8.93 6.58 13.05
N LYS A 112 7.66 6.41 13.41
CA LYS A 112 7.25 5.97 14.72
C LYS A 112 7.69 4.53 15.02
N ALA A 113 7.57 3.64 14.02
CA ALA A 113 7.98 2.26 14.15
C ALA A 113 9.50 2.09 14.32
N VAL A 114 10.29 2.95 13.67
CA VAL A 114 11.77 2.87 13.71
C VAL A 114 12.36 3.61 14.91
N TYR A 115 11.77 4.74 15.31
CA TYR A 115 12.35 5.61 16.35
C TYR A 115 11.65 5.59 17.71
N ASP A 116 10.32 5.54 17.71
CA ASP A 116 9.53 5.81 18.90
C ASP A 116 9.05 4.52 19.60
N ASP A 117 9.69 3.38 19.31
CA ASP A 117 9.33 2.08 19.91
C ASP A 117 7.82 1.77 19.82
N TYR A 118 7.22 2.09 18.67
CA TYR A 118 5.78 1.92 18.46
C TYR A 118 5.30 0.48 18.72
N VAL A 119 6.18 -0.49 18.60
CA VAL A 119 5.91 -1.89 18.94
C VAL A 119 5.35 -2.06 20.37
N ASN A 120 5.74 -1.19 21.31
CA ASN A 120 5.25 -1.23 22.69
C ASN A 120 3.82 -0.69 22.85
N GLU A 121 3.30 0.01 21.82
CA GLU A 121 1.93 0.54 21.81
C GLU A 121 0.97 -0.38 21.05
N VAL A 122 1.47 -1.37 20.31
CA VAL A 122 0.70 -2.28 19.46
C VAL A 122 0.41 -3.57 20.21
N ALA A 123 -0.84 -4.04 20.15
CA ALA A 123 -1.19 -5.33 20.72
C ALA A 123 -0.48 -6.46 19.96
N GLU A 124 0.04 -7.45 20.66
CA GLU A 124 0.72 -8.62 20.07
C GLU A 124 -0.18 -9.41 19.09
N SER A 125 -1.49 -9.32 19.26
CA SER A 125 -2.47 -9.94 18.36
C SER A 125 -2.77 -9.13 17.10
N SER A 126 -2.20 -7.93 16.96
CA SER A 126 -2.40 -7.08 15.79
C SER A 126 -1.59 -7.58 14.60
N GLU A 127 -2.18 -7.50 13.40
CA GLU A 127 -1.52 -7.87 12.14
C GLU A 127 -0.20 -7.11 11.90
N ILE A 128 -0.10 -5.89 12.43
CA ILE A 128 1.08 -5.04 12.25
C ILE A 128 2.19 -5.30 13.27
N PHE A 129 1.93 -6.08 14.33
CA PHE A 129 2.87 -6.26 15.44
C PHE A 129 4.23 -6.81 14.99
N GLU A 130 4.23 -7.90 14.23
CA GLU A 130 5.46 -8.53 13.74
C GLU A 130 6.30 -7.57 12.89
N PHE A 131 5.66 -6.77 12.06
CA PHE A 131 6.34 -5.78 11.25
C PHE A 131 6.92 -4.65 12.10
N ALA A 132 6.14 -4.09 13.02
CA ALA A 132 6.63 -3.06 13.94
C ALA A 132 7.79 -3.56 14.81
N HIS A 133 7.72 -4.82 15.28
CA HIS A 133 8.79 -5.46 16.02
C HIS A 133 10.06 -5.61 15.19
N THR A 134 9.93 -6.05 13.94
CA THR A 134 11.05 -6.18 13.00
C THR A 134 11.73 -4.84 12.74
N LEU A 135 10.96 -3.78 12.50
CA LEU A 135 11.49 -2.43 12.28
C LEU A 135 12.24 -1.89 13.50
N ALA A 136 11.75 -2.20 14.72
CA ALA A 136 12.35 -1.71 15.96
C ALA A 136 13.62 -2.48 16.36
N ASN A 137 13.66 -3.80 16.14
CA ASN A 137 14.61 -4.67 16.81
C ASN A 137 15.52 -5.49 15.91
N TYR A 138 15.21 -5.60 14.61
CA TYR A 138 15.98 -6.47 13.73
C TYR A 138 17.23 -5.77 13.20
N GLY A 139 18.40 -6.14 13.75
CA GLY A 139 19.69 -5.50 13.43
C GLY A 139 20.08 -5.62 11.95
N GLU A 140 19.92 -6.81 11.33
CA GLU A 140 20.23 -7.02 9.91
C GLU A 140 19.44 -6.09 8.99
N LEU A 141 18.15 -5.85 9.29
CA LEU A 141 17.35 -4.89 8.54
C LEU A 141 17.92 -3.47 8.66
N LYS A 142 18.26 -3.04 9.87
CA LYS A 142 18.85 -1.70 10.11
C LYS A 142 20.17 -1.51 9.41
N ASP A 143 21.00 -2.55 9.35
CA ASP A 143 22.33 -2.50 8.74
C ASP A 143 22.27 -2.54 7.20
N ASN A 144 21.31 -3.25 6.63
CA ASN A 144 21.21 -3.49 5.19
C ASN A 144 20.22 -2.59 4.46
N LEU A 145 19.25 -1.98 5.15
CA LEU A 145 18.21 -1.19 4.52
C LEU A 145 18.77 0.02 3.78
N ILE A 146 18.55 0.06 2.47
CA ILE A 146 19.02 1.13 1.57
C ILE A 146 17.89 2.10 1.24
N ARG A 147 16.67 1.57 1.00
CA ARG A 147 15.55 2.38 0.57
C ARG A 147 14.20 1.87 1.08
N VAL A 148 13.29 2.82 1.20
CA VAL A 148 11.89 2.56 1.48
C VAL A 148 11.04 3.07 0.31
N ASN A 149 10.26 2.20 -0.30
CA ASN A 149 9.32 2.58 -1.35
C ASN A 149 7.92 2.68 -0.73
N VAL A 150 7.28 3.81 -0.94
CA VAL A 150 5.88 4.02 -0.57
C VAL A 150 5.02 3.98 -1.81
N SER A 151 4.04 3.08 -1.85
CA SER A 151 3.00 3.03 -2.87
C SER A 151 1.67 3.48 -2.28
N ILE A 152 1.12 4.55 -2.82
CA ILE A 152 -0.22 5.04 -2.50
C ILE A 152 -1.16 4.40 -3.50
N LEU A 153 -2.00 3.48 -3.02
CA LEU A 153 -2.93 2.70 -3.83
C LEU A 153 -4.29 3.41 -3.85
N THR A 154 -4.90 3.55 -5.01
CA THR A 154 -6.25 4.12 -5.10
C THR A 154 -7.06 3.49 -6.23
N ASN A 155 -8.36 3.35 -6.01
CA ASN A 155 -9.33 2.99 -7.05
C ASN A 155 -9.86 4.20 -7.83
N GLY A 156 -9.36 5.41 -7.53
CA GLY A 156 -9.59 6.62 -8.33
C GLY A 156 -8.48 6.88 -9.35
N GLU A 157 -8.66 7.92 -10.14
CA GLU A 157 -7.66 8.43 -11.09
C GLU A 157 -6.91 9.60 -10.48
N TYR A 158 -5.58 9.58 -10.53
CA TYR A 158 -4.73 10.66 -10.03
C TYR A 158 -3.91 11.28 -11.18
N LYS A 159 -4.03 12.60 -11.32
CA LYS A 159 -3.35 13.37 -12.37
C LYS A 159 -2.34 14.38 -11.81
N GLY A 160 -2.17 14.43 -10.50
CA GLY A 160 -1.26 15.37 -9.84
C GLY A 160 0.19 14.91 -9.80
N ASP A 161 1.03 15.74 -9.20
CA ASP A 161 2.44 15.42 -9.00
C ASP A 161 2.63 14.36 -7.91
N ILE A 162 3.66 13.54 -8.10
CA ILE A 162 4.10 12.59 -7.08
C ILE A 162 4.78 13.35 -5.93
N PRO A 163 4.54 13.01 -4.66
CA PRO A 163 5.24 13.62 -3.54
C PRO A 163 6.77 13.50 -3.69
N ASP A 164 7.49 14.55 -3.30
CA ASP A 164 8.94 14.57 -3.33
C ASP A 164 9.53 13.48 -2.43
N ASN A 165 10.68 12.92 -2.82
CA ASN A 165 11.42 11.99 -2.01
C ASN A 165 11.74 12.60 -0.64
N ALA A 166 11.72 11.76 0.39
CA ALA A 166 12.03 12.16 1.75
C ALA A 166 13.24 11.38 2.29
N GLU A 167 13.78 11.85 3.39
CA GLU A 167 14.75 11.13 4.18
C GLU A 167 14.29 11.06 5.63
N ILE A 168 14.10 9.86 6.14
CA ILE A 168 13.65 9.60 7.51
C ILE A 168 14.64 8.63 8.14
N CYS A 169 15.20 9.01 9.27
CA CYS A 169 16.12 8.14 10.02
C CYS A 169 17.38 7.75 9.23
N GLY A 170 17.80 8.59 8.28
CA GLY A 170 18.88 8.26 7.35
C GLY A 170 18.48 7.37 6.18
N TYR A 171 17.23 6.91 6.13
CA TYR A 171 16.70 6.10 5.03
C TYR A 171 16.02 6.95 3.98
N LYS A 172 16.29 6.67 2.71
CA LYS A 172 15.65 7.35 1.57
C LYS A 172 14.26 6.76 1.32
N ILE A 173 13.27 7.65 1.23
CA ILE A 173 11.88 7.28 0.98
C ILE A 173 11.44 7.80 -0.38
N PHE A 174 10.93 6.90 -1.21
CA PHE A 174 10.44 7.18 -2.55
C PHE A 174 8.93 6.93 -2.59
N TYR A 175 8.20 7.82 -3.25
CA TYR A 175 6.75 7.74 -3.37
C TYR A 175 6.33 7.44 -4.80
N ARG A 176 5.27 6.65 -4.94
CA ARG A 176 4.51 6.51 -6.19
C ARG A 176 3.02 6.42 -5.90
N VAL A 177 2.22 6.70 -6.91
CA VAL A 177 0.77 6.49 -6.87
C VAL A 177 0.42 5.37 -7.86
N VAL A 178 -0.26 4.35 -7.35
CA VAL A 178 -0.83 3.26 -8.12
C VAL A 178 -2.33 3.51 -8.21
N ASP A 179 -2.75 4.16 -9.28
CA ASP A 179 -4.14 4.54 -9.51
C ASP A 179 -4.89 3.52 -10.39
N ILE A 180 -6.16 3.76 -10.64
CA ILE A 180 -6.99 2.84 -11.41
C ILE A 180 -6.49 2.62 -12.84
N LYS A 181 -5.86 3.63 -13.47
CA LYS A 181 -5.29 3.46 -14.81
C LYS A 181 -4.10 2.53 -14.80
N TYR A 182 -3.23 2.68 -13.81
CA TYR A 182 -2.08 1.80 -13.63
C TYR A 182 -2.52 0.36 -13.31
N ILE A 183 -3.52 0.20 -12.43
CA ILE A 183 -4.09 -1.10 -12.11
C ILE A 183 -4.69 -1.76 -13.36
N TYR A 184 -5.41 -0.98 -14.18
CA TYR A 184 -5.94 -1.46 -15.45
C TYR A 184 -4.81 -1.95 -16.37
N GLN A 185 -3.75 -1.18 -16.53
CA GLN A 185 -2.61 -1.51 -17.38
C GLN A 185 -1.94 -2.83 -16.95
N ILE A 186 -1.60 -2.99 -15.68
CA ILE A 186 -0.95 -4.23 -15.21
C ILE A 186 -1.89 -5.44 -15.28
N SER A 187 -3.20 -5.25 -15.12
CA SER A 187 -4.19 -6.32 -15.28
C SER A 187 -4.26 -6.81 -16.72
N GLU A 188 -4.18 -5.92 -17.70
CA GLU A 188 -4.18 -6.28 -19.13
C GLU A 188 -2.89 -6.98 -19.53
N GLU A 189 -1.74 -6.53 -19.05
CA GLU A 189 -0.44 -7.14 -19.33
C GLU A 189 -0.33 -8.57 -18.80
N SER A 190 -0.94 -8.87 -17.66
CA SER A 190 -0.97 -10.22 -17.09
C SER A 190 -1.83 -11.21 -17.88
N HIS A 191 -2.71 -10.73 -18.76
CA HIS A 191 -3.60 -11.55 -19.58
C HIS A 191 -3.08 -11.75 -21.01
N VAL A 192 -1.93 -11.19 -21.40
CA VAL A 192 -1.31 -11.42 -22.71
C VAL A 192 -0.62 -12.79 -22.67
N PRO A 193 -1.03 -13.76 -23.54
CA PRO A 193 -0.32 -15.03 -23.64
C PRO A 193 1.12 -14.77 -24.08
N ILE A 194 2.09 -15.37 -23.38
CA ILE A 194 3.47 -15.40 -23.85
C ILE A 194 3.48 -16.29 -25.08
N GLU A 195 3.55 -15.69 -26.28
CA GLU A 195 3.88 -16.42 -27.49
C GLU A 195 5.33 -16.85 -27.37
N ILE A 196 5.54 -18.13 -27.11
CA ILE A 196 6.87 -18.74 -27.19
C ILE A 196 7.13 -19.00 -28.66
N GLU A 197 8.04 -18.22 -29.28
CA GLU A 197 8.63 -18.56 -30.56
C GLU A 197 9.58 -19.76 -30.46
#